data_344a9d052af8f1c22c960105f6129d24
#
_entry.id   344a9d052af8f1c22c960105f6129d24
#
_cell.length_a   1.000
_cell.length_b   1.000
_cell.length_c   1.000
_cell.angle_alpha   90.00
_cell.angle_beta   90.00
_cell.angle_gamma   90.00
#
_symmetry.space_group_name_H-M   'P 1'
#
loop_
_entity.id
_entity.type
_entity.pdbx_description
1 polymer ?
#
loop_
_entity_poly.entity_id
_entity_poly.type
_entity_poly.pdbx_seq_one_letter_code
_entity_poly.pdbx_strand_id
1 'polypeptide(L)'
;MQADDKCTPQPEQRSISTPNRSQQSVPDGWPFRKAKDLFDIQKAIKLDVDSFAEEYNMKRKRRGVALILNHVRFESMPTRNGSVKDATDLQASLSRLGFNVRIYTDPTVKTITTVLQSTSAEDHTDADCLIVVAMSHGESGLLHSTDSLYPVDMLWSPFTGDRCSSLAGKPKLFFIQACRGVQLDKGVKIMHETDSKRNTTYSIPAYADIMVAYSTFDGFYSWRNPDSGSWFIQALCEELDLHGRSRDLLTLMTFVNRRVAIEYQSYVPENEKFHAKKQIPSIVSMLTRLVYFPDKHTSALDDINDGSKEKESKVREKVT
;
A
#
# COMPACT_ATOMS: atom_id res chain seq x y z
N MET A 1 -39.23 -18.13 49.85
CA MET A 1 -37.79 -18.37 49.60
C MET A 1 -37.72 -19.22 48.34
N GLN A 2 -37.54 -18.62 47.21
CA GLN A 2 -37.25 -19.27 45.92
C GLN A 2 -36.03 -18.60 45.36
N ALA A 3 -35.03 -19.40 45.04
CA ALA A 3 -33.76 -18.94 44.50
C ALA A 3 -33.87 -18.79 42.97
N ASP A 4 -33.46 -17.62 42.48
CA ASP A 4 -33.39 -17.36 41.05
C ASP A 4 -32.10 -17.96 40.45
N ASP A 5 -32.25 -18.95 39.59
CA ASP A 5 -31.21 -19.51 38.76
C ASP A 5 -30.84 -18.55 37.63
N LYS A 6 -29.68 -17.94 37.69
CA LYS A 6 -29.09 -17.17 36.60
C LYS A 6 -28.48 -18.12 35.56
N CYS A 7 -29.22 -18.33 34.47
CA CYS A 7 -28.71 -19.01 33.30
C CYS A 7 -27.72 -18.09 32.54
N THR A 8 -26.44 -18.44 32.51
CA THR A 8 -25.43 -17.81 31.67
C THR A 8 -25.52 -18.39 30.27
N PRO A 9 -25.62 -17.61 29.21
CA PRO A 9 -25.60 -18.15 27.85
C PRO A 9 -24.20 -18.61 27.47
N GLN A 10 -24.09 -19.85 27.02
CA GLN A 10 -22.88 -20.39 26.41
C GLN A 10 -22.70 -19.80 24.98
N PRO A 11 -21.47 -19.59 24.51
CA PRO A 11 -21.24 -19.10 23.15
C PRO A 11 -21.64 -20.17 22.13
N GLU A 12 -22.61 -19.86 21.29
CA GLU A 12 -22.98 -20.66 20.12
C GLU A 12 -21.79 -20.86 19.19
N GLN A 13 -21.35 -22.07 19.02
CA GLN A 13 -20.44 -22.47 17.95
C GLN A 13 -21.19 -22.36 16.61
N ARG A 14 -20.96 -21.26 15.90
CA ARG A 14 -21.45 -21.12 14.53
C ARG A 14 -20.67 -22.05 13.61
N SER A 15 -21.31 -23.13 13.17
CA SER A 15 -20.80 -23.98 12.09
C SER A 15 -20.73 -23.17 10.80
N ILE A 16 -19.54 -22.95 10.28
CA ILE A 16 -19.32 -22.36 8.96
C ILE A 16 -19.71 -23.41 7.90
N SER A 17 -20.90 -23.23 7.31
CA SER A 17 -21.31 -24.04 6.16
C SER A 17 -20.43 -23.69 4.95
N THR A 18 -19.73 -24.68 4.40
CA THR A 18 -19.05 -24.57 3.10
C THR A 18 -20.07 -24.22 2.02
N PRO A 19 -19.80 -23.25 1.14
CA PRO A 19 -20.74 -22.87 0.08
C PRO A 19 -20.92 -24.02 -0.90
N ASN A 20 -22.18 -24.29 -1.23
CA ASN A 20 -22.62 -25.34 -2.12
C ASN A 20 -22.03 -25.08 -3.54
N ARG A 21 -21.31 -26.06 -4.10
CA ARG A 21 -20.51 -26.03 -5.33
C ARG A 21 -21.30 -25.84 -6.63
N SER A 22 -22.60 -25.55 -6.57
CA SER A 22 -23.53 -25.58 -7.71
C SER A 22 -24.07 -24.22 -8.19
N GLN A 23 -23.62 -23.08 -7.61
CA GLN A 23 -24.03 -21.76 -8.13
C GLN A 23 -22.99 -21.25 -9.12
N GLN A 24 -23.34 -21.28 -10.42
CA GLN A 24 -22.57 -20.60 -11.47
C GLN A 24 -22.75 -19.09 -11.31
N SER A 25 -21.66 -18.40 -10.98
CA SER A 25 -21.63 -16.94 -11.00
C SER A 25 -21.39 -16.46 -12.44
N VAL A 26 -22.21 -15.50 -12.90
CA VAL A 26 -22.07 -14.87 -14.22
C VAL A 26 -21.63 -13.42 -14.04
N PRO A 27 -20.74 -12.90 -14.90
CA PRO A 27 -20.33 -11.50 -14.85
C PRO A 27 -21.48 -10.55 -15.17
N ASP A 28 -21.60 -9.45 -14.45
CA ASP A 28 -22.54 -8.38 -14.75
C ASP A 28 -22.15 -7.70 -16.08
N GLY A 29 -23.00 -7.80 -17.08
CA GLY A 29 -23.03 -6.85 -18.20
C GLY A 29 -22.30 -7.21 -19.50
N TRP A 30 -22.06 -8.50 -19.88
CA TRP A 30 -21.54 -8.81 -21.21
C TRP A 30 -22.18 -10.05 -21.88
N PRO A 31 -22.52 -10.02 -23.20
CA PRO A 31 -22.99 -11.19 -23.92
C PRO A 31 -21.82 -12.12 -24.28
N PHE A 32 -21.99 -13.39 -23.95
CA PHE A 32 -20.98 -14.46 -24.03
C PHE A 32 -20.39 -14.70 -25.41
N ARG A 33 -19.04 -14.70 -25.53
CA ARG A 33 -18.31 -15.59 -26.41
C ARG A 33 -17.79 -16.77 -25.59
N LYS A 34 -18.07 -18.01 -26.04
CA LYS A 34 -17.53 -19.23 -25.44
C LYS A 34 -16.00 -19.19 -25.49
N ALA A 35 -15.36 -18.93 -24.34
CA ALA A 35 -13.93 -19.19 -24.16
C ALA A 35 -13.79 -20.68 -23.85
N LYS A 36 -13.43 -21.46 -24.86
CA LYS A 36 -12.76 -22.76 -24.68
C LYS A 36 -11.31 -22.44 -24.34
N ASP A 37 -10.78 -23.19 -23.37
CA ASP A 37 -9.37 -23.35 -23.05
C ASP A 37 -8.64 -22.16 -22.40
N LEU A 38 -8.85 -22.01 -21.09
CA LEU A 38 -7.96 -21.27 -20.20
C LEU A 38 -7.98 -21.94 -18.81
N PHE A 39 -7.69 -23.24 -18.76
CA PHE A 39 -7.26 -23.91 -17.54
C PHE A 39 -5.82 -24.40 -17.72
N ASP A 40 -4.89 -23.45 -17.85
CA ASP A 40 -3.53 -23.74 -17.43
C ASP A 40 -3.56 -23.82 -15.90
N ILE A 41 -3.23 -25.00 -15.39
CA ILE A 41 -3.08 -25.27 -13.96
C ILE A 41 -1.91 -24.41 -13.49
N GLN A 42 -2.22 -23.19 -13.03
CA GLN A 42 -1.24 -22.36 -12.35
C GLN A 42 -0.72 -23.16 -11.16
N LYS A 43 0.59 -23.40 -11.15
CA LYS A 43 1.30 -24.09 -10.09
C LYS A 43 0.90 -23.43 -8.76
N ALA A 44 0.17 -24.15 -7.90
CA ALA A 44 -0.34 -23.61 -6.65
C ALA A 44 0.83 -23.05 -5.82
N ILE A 45 0.83 -21.73 -5.62
CA ILE A 45 1.83 -21.07 -4.78
C ILE A 45 1.47 -21.43 -3.34
N LYS A 46 2.38 -22.16 -2.67
CA LYS A 46 2.20 -22.51 -1.26
C LYS A 46 2.39 -21.24 -0.44
N LEU A 47 1.29 -20.57 -0.07
CA LEU A 47 1.31 -19.42 0.82
C LEU A 47 1.53 -19.95 2.24
N ASP A 48 2.61 -19.53 2.89
CA ASP A 48 2.91 -19.79 4.29
C ASP A 48 2.19 -18.79 5.21
N VAL A 49 0.88 -18.67 5.05
CA VAL A 49 0.04 -17.73 5.81
C VAL A 49 -1.32 -18.37 6.05
N ASP A 50 -1.80 -18.29 7.28
CA ASP A 50 -3.18 -18.61 7.60
C ASP A 50 -4.11 -17.74 6.73
N SER A 51 -5.01 -18.39 6.00
CA SER A 51 -5.94 -17.73 5.08
C SER A 51 -6.89 -16.75 5.77
N PHE A 52 -7.09 -16.88 7.07
CA PHE A 52 -7.98 -16.05 7.91
C PHE A 52 -7.22 -15.07 8.81
N ALA A 53 -5.89 -14.96 8.69
CA ALA A 53 -5.13 -13.97 9.46
C ALA A 53 -5.63 -12.55 9.18
N GLU A 54 -5.88 -11.77 10.23
CA GLU A 54 -6.34 -10.38 10.13
C GLU A 54 -5.23 -9.45 9.61
N GLU A 55 -3.96 -9.81 9.84
CA GLU A 55 -2.79 -9.01 9.49
C GLU A 55 -1.90 -9.74 8.48
N TYR A 56 -1.18 -8.97 7.65
CA TYR A 56 -0.10 -9.56 6.86
C TYR A 56 1.06 -9.97 7.74
N ASN A 57 1.72 -11.07 7.38
CA ASN A 57 2.97 -11.47 8.04
C ASN A 57 4.09 -10.47 7.68
N MET A 58 4.39 -9.56 8.61
CA MET A 58 5.42 -8.52 8.50
C MET A 58 6.65 -8.83 9.37
N LYS A 59 6.88 -10.12 9.69
CA LYS A 59 7.99 -10.61 10.54
C LYS A 59 9.07 -11.35 9.74
N ARG A 60 9.09 -11.24 8.40
CA ARG A 60 10.14 -11.87 7.57
C ARG A 60 11.48 -11.18 7.79
N LYS A 61 12.56 -11.79 7.32
CA LYS A 61 13.95 -11.31 7.50
C LYS A 61 14.15 -9.87 7.01
N ARG A 62 13.62 -9.55 5.82
CA ARG A 62 13.70 -8.20 5.23
C ARG A 62 12.33 -7.51 5.26
N ARG A 63 12.31 -6.19 5.45
CA ARG A 63 11.10 -5.38 5.23
C ARG A 63 10.70 -5.40 3.76
N GLY A 64 11.65 -5.26 2.88
CA GLY A 64 11.50 -5.24 1.45
C GLY A 64 12.17 -4.05 0.79
N VAL A 65 11.94 -3.90 -0.50
CA VAL A 65 12.47 -2.82 -1.31
C VAL A 65 11.44 -1.68 -1.39
N ALA A 66 11.93 -0.44 -1.34
CA ALA A 66 11.17 0.75 -1.69
C ALA A 66 11.84 1.45 -2.87
N LEU A 67 11.18 1.48 -4.03
CA LEU A 67 11.62 2.20 -5.22
C LEU A 67 11.03 3.62 -5.20
N ILE A 68 11.87 4.64 -5.37
CA ILE A 68 11.44 6.04 -5.53
C ILE A 68 11.87 6.52 -6.92
N LEU A 69 10.89 6.69 -7.81
CA LEU A 69 11.07 7.27 -9.15
C LEU A 69 10.80 8.77 -9.03
N ASN A 70 11.86 9.57 -8.90
CA ASN A 70 11.77 11.01 -8.68
C ASN A 70 12.11 11.79 -9.95
N HIS A 71 11.12 12.42 -10.56
CA HIS A 71 11.31 13.28 -11.73
C HIS A 71 11.36 14.75 -11.30
N VAL A 72 12.49 15.37 -11.56
CA VAL A 72 12.77 16.79 -11.30
C VAL A 72 12.78 17.57 -12.61
N ARG A 73 13.55 17.09 -13.59
CA ARG A 73 13.75 17.70 -14.91
C ARG A 73 13.12 16.88 -16.00
N PHE A 74 12.61 17.55 -17.02
CA PHE A 74 11.91 16.98 -18.17
C PHE A 74 12.39 17.65 -19.44
N GLU A 75 12.29 16.96 -20.57
CA GLU A 75 12.59 17.55 -21.87
C GLU A 75 11.55 18.58 -22.29
N SER A 76 10.27 18.36 -21.97
CA SER A 76 9.15 19.16 -22.47
C SER A 76 8.23 19.73 -21.38
N MET A 77 8.56 19.56 -20.08
CA MET A 77 7.72 20.02 -18.97
C MET A 77 8.53 20.89 -17.99
N PRO A 78 7.88 21.77 -17.22
CA PRO A 78 8.56 22.57 -16.21
C PRO A 78 9.26 21.73 -15.15
N THR A 79 10.41 22.23 -14.66
CA THR A 79 11.14 21.61 -13.54
C THR A 79 10.27 21.53 -12.28
N ARG A 80 10.31 20.38 -11.59
CA ARG A 80 9.60 20.17 -10.34
C ARG A 80 10.48 20.54 -9.13
N ASN A 81 10.64 21.84 -8.88
CA ASN A 81 11.35 22.33 -7.69
C ASN A 81 10.68 21.80 -6.41
N GLY A 82 11.49 21.47 -5.37
CA GLY A 82 11.03 20.84 -4.13
C GLY A 82 10.90 19.31 -4.17
N SER A 83 10.98 18.69 -5.35
CA SER A 83 10.88 17.23 -5.49
C SER A 83 12.06 16.47 -4.88
N VAL A 84 13.24 17.09 -4.84
CA VAL A 84 14.43 16.51 -4.19
C VAL A 84 14.20 16.39 -2.68
N LYS A 85 13.60 17.43 -2.06
CA LYS A 85 13.22 17.39 -0.64
C LYS A 85 12.25 16.22 -0.37
N ASP A 86 11.21 16.07 -1.18
CA ASP A 86 10.26 14.96 -1.07
C ASP A 86 10.96 13.60 -1.09
N ALA A 87 11.88 13.40 -2.04
CA ALA A 87 12.62 12.15 -2.18
C ALA A 87 13.52 11.87 -0.96
N THR A 88 14.18 12.90 -0.43
CA THR A 88 15.08 12.79 0.73
C THR A 88 14.31 12.48 2.01
N ASP A 89 13.21 13.20 2.28
CA ASP A 89 12.40 13.01 3.47
C ASP A 89 11.75 11.62 3.44
N LEU A 90 11.19 11.22 2.29
CA LEU A 90 10.56 9.92 2.14
C LEU A 90 11.58 8.76 2.25
N GLN A 91 12.80 8.94 1.71
CA GLN A 91 13.88 7.98 1.91
C GLN A 91 14.18 7.79 3.40
N ALA A 92 14.28 8.89 4.15
CA ALA A 92 14.54 8.83 5.59
C ALA A 92 13.41 8.11 6.34
N SER A 93 12.14 8.45 6.08
CA SER A 93 10.97 7.82 6.71
C SER A 93 10.87 6.32 6.41
N LEU A 94 11.03 5.92 5.14
CA LEU A 94 10.98 4.51 4.75
C LEU A 94 12.18 3.72 5.28
N SER A 95 13.38 4.33 5.32
CA SER A 95 14.56 3.69 5.92
C SER A 95 14.37 3.44 7.41
N ARG A 96 13.75 4.37 8.16
CA ARG A 96 13.39 4.16 9.57
C ARG A 96 12.41 3.01 9.79
N LEU A 97 11.54 2.72 8.81
CA LEU A 97 10.65 1.55 8.82
C LEU A 97 11.35 0.25 8.37
N GLY A 98 12.64 0.31 8.03
CA GLY A 98 13.47 -0.85 7.68
C GLY A 98 13.46 -1.23 6.20
N PHE A 99 12.99 -0.36 5.30
CA PHE A 99 13.05 -0.60 3.84
C PHE A 99 14.46 -0.39 3.28
N ASN A 100 14.81 -1.21 2.28
CA ASN A 100 15.93 -0.92 1.38
C ASN A 100 15.45 0.06 0.31
N VAL A 101 15.78 1.35 0.49
CA VAL A 101 15.29 2.42 -0.39
C VAL A 101 16.25 2.64 -1.55
N ARG A 102 15.71 2.63 -2.78
CA ARG A 102 16.44 2.88 -4.02
C ARG A 102 15.79 4.06 -4.74
N ILE A 103 16.57 5.14 -4.97
CA ILE A 103 16.09 6.36 -5.64
C ILE A 103 16.64 6.40 -7.08
N TYR A 104 15.75 6.68 -8.02
CA TYR A 104 16.06 6.91 -9.41
C TYR A 104 15.63 8.34 -9.77
N THR A 105 16.61 9.21 -9.98
CA THR A 105 16.36 10.62 -10.32
C THR A 105 16.33 10.79 -11.84
N ASP A 106 15.30 11.48 -12.32
CA ASP A 106 15.06 11.78 -13.73
C ASP A 106 15.14 10.52 -14.65
N PRO A 107 14.46 9.40 -14.30
CA PRO A 107 14.52 8.20 -15.14
C PRO A 107 13.71 8.39 -16.42
N THR A 108 14.22 7.85 -17.54
CA THR A 108 13.49 7.68 -18.80
C THR A 108 12.47 6.54 -18.69
N VAL A 109 11.50 6.44 -19.62
CA VAL A 109 10.57 5.28 -19.68
C VAL A 109 11.33 3.96 -19.75
N LYS A 110 12.41 3.91 -20.54
CA LYS A 110 13.25 2.72 -20.65
C LYS A 110 13.87 2.35 -19.30
N THR A 111 14.40 3.32 -18.58
CA THR A 111 14.99 3.11 -17.25
C THR A 111 13.92 2.61 -16.26
N ILE A 112 12.74 3.26 -16.23
CA ILE A 112 11.60 2.84 -15.38
C ILE A 112 11.25 1.39 -15.66
N THR A 113 11.04 1.03 -16.93
CA THR A 113 10.69 -0.35 -17.34
C THR A 113 11.76 -1.34 -16.86
N THR A 114 13.04 -1.02 -17.09
CA THR A 114 14.15 -1.90 -16.68
C THR A 114 14.20 -2.08 -15.17
N VAL A 115 14.05 -1.00 -14.40
CA VAL A 115 14.06 -1.05 -12.93
C VAL A 115 12.89 -1.87 -12.38
N LEU A 116 11.68 -1.66 -12.88
CA LEU A 116 10.51 -2.40 -12.44
C LEU A 116 10.63 -3.89 -12.79
N GLN A 117 11.08 -4.24 -14.00
CA GLN A 117 11.29 -5.62 -14.43
C GLN A 117 12.40 -6.30 -13.63
N SER A 118 13.56 -5.65 -13.44
CA SER A 118 14.65 -6.21 -12.64
C SER A 118 14.23 -6.45 -11.19
N THR A 119 13.49 -5.49 -10.59
CA THR A 119 13.01 -5.64 -9.22
C THR A 119 11.96 -6.75 -9.12
N SER A 120 11.06 -6.91 -10.10
CA SER A 120 10.08 -8.00 -10.08
C SER A 120 10.72 -9.39 -10.27
N ALA A 121 11.91 -9.45 -10.87
CA ALA A 121 12.70 -10.68 -11.03
C ALA A 121 13.56 -11.02 -9.79
N GLU A 122 13.68 -10.11 -8.82
CA GLU A 122 14.36 -10.39 -7.54
C GLU A 122 13.58 -11.42 -6.72
N ASP A 123 14.28 -12.16 -5.85
CA ASP A 123 13.64 -13.00 -4.85
C ASP A 123 13.16 -12.15 -3.66
N HIS A 124 11.85 -12.10 -3.48
CA HIS A 124 11.18 -11.43 -2.36
C HIS A 124 10.67 -12.42 -1.29
N THR A 125 11.04 -13.68 -1.34
CA THR A 125 10.51 -14.73 -0.45
C THR A 125 10.69 -14.35 1.03
N ASP A 126 11.84 -13.80 1.40
CA ASP A 126 12.17 -13.35 2.76
C ASP A 126 11.82 -11.86 3.05
N ALA A 127 11.14 -11.20 2.12
CA ALA A 127 10.66 -9.82 2.27
C ALA A 127 9.18 -9.79 2.71
N ASP A 128 8.81 -8.76 3.51
CA ASP A 128 7.43 -8.56 3.95
C ASP A 128 6.55 -8.00 2.85
N CYS A 129 7.02 -6.98 2.13
CA CYS A 129 6.24 -6.20 1.17
C CYS A 129 7.13 -5.47 0.15
N LEU A 130 6.50 -4.81 -0.81
CA LEU A 130 7.12 -3.91 -1.79
C LEU A 130 6.48 -2.52 -1.68
N ILE A 131 7.30 -1.47 -1.83
CA ILE A 131 6.84 -0.09 -2.05
C ILE A 131 7.39 0.42 -3.39
N VAL A 132 6.55 1.10 -4.17
CA VAL A 132 6.94 1.88 -5.35
C VAL A 132 6.32 3.27 -5.23
N VAL A 133 7.16 4.30 -5.34
CA VAL A 133 6.73 5.69 -5.33
C VAL A 133 7.09 6.33 -6.66
N ALA A 134 6.12 6.99 -7.30
CA ALA A 134 6.35 7.79 -8.48
C ALA A 134 6.00 9.26 -8.18
N MET A 135 6.97 10.14 -8.36
CA MET A 135 6.81 11.59 -8.18
C MET A 135 7.12 12.28 -9.49
N SER A 136 6.09 12.82 -10.15
CA SER A 136 6.22 13.40 -11.49
C SER A 136 5.13 14.43 -11.80
N HIS A 137 5.15 14.96 -13.02
CA HIS A 137 3.96 15.49 -13.69
C HIS A 137 3.05 14.35 -14.13
N GLY A 138 1.76 14.62 -14.26
CA GLY A 138 0.81 13.62 -14.73
C GLY A 138 -0.54 14.20 -15.07
N GLU A 139 -1.35 13.37 -15.70
CA GLU A 139 -2.77 13.57 -16.00
C GLU A 139 -3.53 12.28 -15.69
N SER A 140 -4.83 12.23 -15.97
CA SER A 140 -5.63 11.03 -15.66
C SER A 140 -5.06 9.79 -16.36
N GLY A 141 -4.63 8.80 -15.57
CA GLY A 141 -4.08 7.52 -16.05
C GLY A 141 -2.66 7.56 -16.61
N LEU A 142 -2.01 8.73 -16.70
CA LEU A 142 -0.68 8.90 -17.31
C LEU A 142 0.28 9.65 -16.39
N LEU A 143 1.56 9.27 -16.47
CA LEU A 143 2.68 9.95 -15.81
C LEU A 143 3.74 10.36 -16.85
N HIS A 144 4.44 11.47 -16.58
CA HIS A 144 5.61 11.86 -17.36
C HIS A 144 6.88 11.20 -16.80
N SER A 145 7.68 10.61 -17.65
CA SER A 145 9.09 10.38 -17.41
C SER A 145 9.89 11.60 -17.88
N THR A 146 11.20 11.53 -17.85
CA THR A 146 12.06 12.61 -18.38
C THR A 146 11.83 12.85 -19.87
N ASP A 147 11.63 11.77 -20.65
CA ASP A 147 11.59 11.76 -22.11
C ASP A 147 10.19 11.54 -22.71
N SER A 148 9.24 10.96 -21.97
CA SER A 148 7.96 10.53 -22.56
C SER A 148 6.87 10.32 -21.52
N LEU A 149 5.62 10.16 -21.96
CA LEU A 149 4.48 9.72 -21.15
C LEU A 149 4.45 8.20 -21.05
N TYR A 150 3.97 7.70 -19.91
CA TYR A 150 3.70 6.28 -19.71
C TYR A 150 2.43 6.06 -18.86
N PRO A 151 1.70 4.95 -19.10
CA PRO A 151 0.52 4.63 -18.32
C PRO A 151 0.88 4.27 -16.87
N VAL A 152 0.09 4.76 -15.93
CA VAL A 152 0.35 4.61 -14.49
C VAL A 152 0.34 3.14 -14.06
N ASP A 153 -0.41 2.27 -14.72
CA ASP A 153 -0.48 0.84 -14.42
C ASP A 153 0.82 0.08 -14.74
N MET A 154 1.72 0.66 -15.52
CA MET A 154 3.07 0.13 -15.73
C MET A 154 3.82 -0.05 -14.39
N LEU A 155 3.50 0.76 -13.37
CA LEU A 155 4.17 0.70 -12.07
C LEU A 155 3.89 -0.61 -11.31
N TRP A 156 2.69 -1.18 -11.42
CA TRP A 156 2.32 -2.39 -10.67
C TRP A 156 2.18 -3.65 -11.52
N SER A 157 2.04 -3.51 -12.84
CA SER A 157 1.86 -4.66 -13.75
C SER A 157 2.93 -5.76 -13.62
N PRO A 158 4.23 -5.46 -13.37
CA PRO A 158 5.23 -6.51 -13.16
C PRO A 158 5.12 -7.25 -11.82
N PHE A 159 4.40 -6.69 -10.84
CA PHE A 159 4.33 -7.18 -9.45
C PHE A 159 3.03 -7.90 -9.11
N THR A 160 2.16 -8.14 -10.08
CA THR A 160 0.96 -8.95 -9.88
C THR A 160 1.33 -10.37 -9.44
N GLY A 161 0.43 -11.03 -8.68
CA GLY A 161 0.74 -12.33 -8.05
C GLY A 161 1.11 -13.43 -9.02
N ASP A 162 0.65 -13.36 -10.27
CA ASP A 162 0.97 -14.26 -11.38
C ASP A 162 2.34 -13.99 -12.02
N ARG A 163 2.81 -12.72 -12.01
CA ARG A 163 4.09 -12.31 -12.62
C ARG A 163 5.25 -12.31 -11.63
N CYS A 164 5.01 -12.02 -10.37
CA CYS A 164 5.99 -12.00 -9.30
C CYS A 164 5.52 -12.90 -8.15
N SER A 165 5.71 -14.22 -8.30
CA SER A 165 5.20 -15.22 -7.36
C SER A 165 5.77 -15.08 -5.94
N SER A 166 7.00 -14.56 -5.79
CA SER A 166 7.60 -14.29 -4.47
C SER A 166 6.95 -13.14 -3.71
N LEU A 167 6.12 -12.30 -4.38
CA LEU A 167 5.26 -11.27 -3.79
C LEU A 167 3.78 -11.68 -3.69
N ALA A 168 3.39 -12.87 -4.11
CA ALA A 168 2.02 -13.34 -3.93
C ALA A 168 1.65 -13.38 -2.45
N GLY A 169 0.44 -12.89 -2.09
CA GLY A 169 -0.04 -12.82 -0.71
C GLY A 169 0.69 -11.79 0.19
N LYS A 170 1.51 -10.91 -0.39
CA LYS A 170 2.24 -9.85 0.32
C LYS A 170 1.78 -8.48 -0.14
N PRO A 171 1.78 -7.44 0.75
CA PRO A 171 1.40 -6.10 0.36
C PRO A 171 2.32 -5.51 -0.71
N LYS A 172 1.72 -4.93 -1.73
CA LYS A 172 2.38 -4.16 -2.80
C LYS A 172 1.78 -2.76 -2.79
N LEU A 173 2.57 -1.78 -2.36
CA LEU A 173 2.11 -0.45 -2.00
C LEU A 173 2.66 0.59 -2.98
N PHE A 174 1.75 1.31 -3.65
CA PHE A 174 2.09 2.31 -4.67
C PHE A 174 1.65 3.69 -4.22
N PHE A 175 2.56 4.66 -4.24
CA PHE A 175 2.29 6.05 -3.89
C PHE A 175 2.59 6.94 -5.10
N ILE A 176 1.60 7.69 -5.57
CA ILE A 176 1.68 8.48 -6.80
C ILE A 176 1.52 9.96 -6.47
N GLN A 177 2.60 10.71 -6.53
CA GLN A 177 2.60 12.16 -6.41
C GLN A 177 2.63 12.79 -7.81
N ALA A 178 1.45 13.10 -8.35
CA ALA A 178 1.28 13.76 -9.65
C ALA A 178 -0.10 14.43 -9.73
N CYS A 179 -0.27 15.40 -10.63
CA CYS A 179 -1.59 15.85 -11.04
C CYS A 179 -2.34 14.72 -11.76
N ARG A 180 -3.65 14.73 -11.66
CA ARG A 180 -4.56 13.80 -12.36
C ARG A 180 -5.58 14.53 -13.23
N GLY A 181 -5.32 15.78 -13.56
CA GLY A 181 -6.19 16.63 -14.36
C GLY A 181 -6.00 18.10 -14.04
N VAL A 182 -6.94 18.93 -14.48
CA VAL A 182 -6.85 20.40 -14.45
C VAL A 182 -7.90 21.08 -13.57
N GLN A 183 -8.66 20.31 -12.80
CA GLN A 183 -9.66 20.83 -11.88
C GLN A 183 -9.03 21.33 -10.58
N LEU A 184 -9.64 22.37 -9.99
CA LEU A 184 -9.21 22.99 -8.75
C LEU A 184 -10.32 22.83 -7.71
N ASP A 185 -9.99 22.22 -6.58
CA ASP A 185 -10.94 22.03 -5.49
C ASP A 185 -11.14 23.33 -4.69
N LYS A 186 -12.40 23.78 -4.56
CA LYS A 186 -12.79 24.96 -3.80
C LYS A 186 -13.21 24.65 -2.36
N GLY A 187 -13.31 23.36 -2.01
CA GLY A 187 -13.77 22.88 -0.70
C GLY A 187 -15.29 22.92 -0.50
N VAL A 188 -15.86 21.94 0.21
CA VAL A 188 -17.31 21.84 0.57
C VAL A 188 -17.48 21.24 1.97
N LYS A 189 -18.65 21.49 2.64
CA LYS A 189 -18.99 20.93 3.97
C LYS A 189 -19.91 19.72 3.80
N ILE A 190 -19.67 18.56 4.50
CA ILE A 190 -20.37 17.27 4.28
C ILE A 190 -20.74 16.52 5.58
N MET A 191 -21.80 15.64 5.50
CA MET A 191 -22.22 14.62 6.48
C MET A 191 -22.29 13.21 5.85
N HIS A 192 -22.35 12.10 6.66
CA HIS A 192 -22.02 10.70 6.37
C HIS A 192 -23.16 9.73 5.98
N GLU A 193 -22.79 8.52 5.41
CA GLU A 193 -23.33 7.19 5.81
C GLU A 193 -22.70 5.97 5.07
N THR A 194 -22.95 4.71 5.58
CA THR A 194 -22.21 3.44 5.35
C THR A 194 -23.08 2.30 4.81
N ASP A 195 -22.49 1.20 4.24
CA ASP A 195 -22.75 -0.21 4.59
C ASP A 195 -22.15 -1.31 3.66
N SER A 196 -22.21 -2.61 4.07
CA SER A 196 -21.21 -3.65 4.12
C SER A 196 -21.64 -5.07 3.64
N LYS A 197 -20.67 -6.04 3.56
CA LYS A 197 -20.61 -7.54 3.72
C LYS A 197 -20.58 -8.46 2.49
N ARG A 198 -19.80 -9.39 2.45
CA ARG A 198 -18.97 -10.62 2.71
C ARG A 198 -19.45 -11.86 1.91
N ASN A 199 -18.57 -12.71 1.32
CA ASN A 199 -18.04 -13.99 1.80
C ASN A 199 -17.34 -14.86 0.72
N THR A 200 -16.55 -15.81 1.09
CA THR A 200 -15.30 -16.47 0.75
C THR A 200 -15.35 -17.73 -0.13
N THR A 201 -14.37 -17.90 -1.05
CA THR A 201 -13.60 -19.15 -1.33
C THR A 201 -12.27 -18.77 -1.95
N TYR A 202 -11.17 -19.47 -1.57
CA TYR A 202 -9.83 -18.90 -1.57
C TYR A 202 -9.03 -19.17 -2.87
N SER A 203 -9.33 -18.42 -3.95
CA SER A 203 -8.32 -18.08 -4.95
C SER A 203 -8.13 -16.56 -4.88
N ILE A 204 -6.88 -16.11 -4.75
CA ILE A 204 -6.56 -14.67 -4.67
C ILE A 204 -6.52 -14.14 -6.10
N PRO A 205 -7.27 -13.07 -6.44
CA PRO A 205 -7.14 -12.39 -7.73
C PRO A 205 -5.70 -11.92 -7.96
N ALA A 206 -5.24 -11.89 -9.22
CA ALA A 206 -3.87 -11.46 -9.57
C ALA A 206 -3.53 -10.05 -9.05
N TYR A 207 -4.52 -9.18 -8.92
CA TYR A 207 -4.41 -7.82 -8.37
C TYR A 207 -4.69 -7.73 -6.85
N ALA A 208 -4.90 -8.84 -6.15
CA ALA A 208 -5.02 -8.81 -4.70
C ALA A 208 -3.74 -8.33 -4.02
N ASP A 209 -3.90 -7.79 -2.81
CA ASP A 209 -2.82 -7.27 -1.96
C ASP A 209 -2.09 -6.06 -2.56
N ILE A 210 -2.73 -5.33 -3.48
CA ILE A 210 -2.25 -4.07 -4.05
C ILE A 210 -3.00 -2.91 -3.39
N MET A 211 -2.27 -1.85 -3.02
CA MET A 211 -2.81 -0.54 -2.67
C MET A 211 -2.18 0.54 -3.53
N VAL A 212 -2.98 1.44 -4.08
CA VAL A 212 -2.51 2.62 -4.83
C VAL A 212 -3.06 3.87 -4.16
N ALA A 213 -2.17 4.70 -3.63
CA ALA A 213 -2.50 5.99 -3.04
C ALA A 213 -2.05 7.12 -3.98
N TYR A 214 -2.99 7.90 -4.43
CA TYR A 214 -2.76 9.07 -5.27
C TYR A 214 -2.77 10.33 -4.43
N SER A 215 -1.89 11.27 -4.75
CA SER A 215 -1.81 12.57 -4.07
C SER A 215 -3.08 13.41 -4.21
N THR A 216 -3.89 13.15 -5.21
CA THR A 216 -5.15 13.88 -5.47
C THR A 216 -6.20 12.97 -6.09
N PHE A 217 -7.48 13.39 -5.98
CA PHE A 217 -8.59 12.72 -6.65
C PHE A 217 -8.49 12.90 -8.17
N ASP A 218 -9.10 11.99 -8.93
CA ASP A 218 -9.03 11.99 -10.38
C ASP A 218 -9.66 13.26 -10.98
N GLY A 219 -9.01 13.84 -11.98
CA GLY A 219 -9.38 15.10 -12.61
C GLY A 219 -8.78 16.34 -11.96
N PHE A 220 -8.12 16.26 -10.78
CA PHE A 220 -7.69 17.41 -10.00
C PHE A 220 -6.17 17.65 -10.01
N TYR A 221 -5.79 18.91 -9.74
CA TYR A 221 -4.41 19.31 -9.48
C TYR A 221 -3.88 18.68 -8.18
N SER A 222 -2.57 18.44 -8.15
CA SER A 222 -1.80 18.14 -6.95
C SER A 222 -0.82 19.27 -6.67
N TRP A 223 -0.75 19.71 -5.41
CA TRP A 223 0.02 20.87 -5.01
C TRP A 223 1.40 20.49 -4.46
N ARG A 224 2.36 21.38 -4.73
CA ARG A 224 3.72 21.31 -4.24
C ARG A 224 4.22 22.73 -3.92
N ASN A 225 4.86 22.88 -2.77
CA ASN A 225 5.65 24.06 -2.43
C ASN A 225 7.10 23.84 -2.91
N PRO A 226 7.72 24.79 -3.63
CA PRO A 226 9.10 24.64 -4.12
C PRO A 226 10.13 24.41 -3.01
N ASP A 227 9.91 24.94 -1.80
CA ASP A 227 10.85 24.89 -0.69
C ASP A 227 10.54 23.73 0.28
N SER A 228 9.25 23.54 0.61
CA SER A 228 8.82 22.58 1.62
C SER A 228 8.35 21.22 1.05
N GLY A 229 8.23 21.09 -0.27
CA GLY A 229 7.83 19.83 -0.91
C GLY A 229 6.34 19.71 -1.23
N SER A 230 5.94 18.53 -1.66
CA SER A 230 4.56 18.21 -2.05
C SER A 230 3.70 17.92 -0.83
N TRP A 231 2.51 18.49 -0.75
CA TRP A 231 1.61 18.34 0.41
C TRP A 231 1.39 16.88 0.79
N PHE A 232 1.14 16.02 -0.21
CA PHE A 232 0.90 14.60 0.03
C PHE A 232 2.14 13.88 0.56
N ILE A 233 3.32 14.10 -0.02
CA ILE A 233 4.55 13.43 0.42
C ILE A 233 4.96 13.90 1.81
N GLN A 234 4.86 15.20 2.10
CA GLN A 234 5.17 15.73 3.42
C GLN A 234 4.20 15.18 4.49
N ALA A 235 2.90 15.18 4.21
CA ALA A 235 1.91 14.58 5.10
C ALA A 235 2.14 13.06 5.30
N LEU A 236 2.52 12.34 4.23
CA LEU A 236 2.85 10.91 4.31
C LEU A 236 4.07 10.66 5.19
N CYS A 237 5.17 11.40 4.99
CA CYS A 237 6.38 11.28 5.81
C CYS A 237 6.07 11.53 7.28
N GLU A 238 5.32 12.58 7.59
CA GLU A 238 4.97 12.95 8.95
C GLU A 238 4.13 11.89 9.66
N GLU A 239 3.11 11.35 8.99
CA GLU A 239 2.29 10.26 9.55
C GLU A 239 3.07 8.95 9.69
N LEU A 240 3.96 8.62 8.74
CA LEU A 240 4.84 7.46 8.84
C LEU A 240 5.82 7.57 10.02
N ASP A 241 6.38 8.76 10.24
CA ASP A 241 7.35 9.01 11.31
C ASP A 241 6.70 8.97 12.69
N LEU A 242 5.51 9.55 12.83
CA LEU A 242 4.78 9.62 14.11
C LEU A 242 4.08 8.30 14.46
N HIS A 243 3.51 7.63 13.48
CA HIS A 243 2.55 6.54 13.70
C HIS A 243 2.79 5.27 12.87
N GLY A 244 3.80 5.25 12.00
CA GLY A 244 4.03 4.13 11.08
C GLY A 244 4.25 2.77 11.74
N ARG A 245 4.69 2.75 13.03
CA ARG A 245 4.87 1.51 13.80
C ARG A 245 3.65 1.11 14.65
N SER A 246 2.74 2.03 14.92
CA SER A 246 1.63 1.83 15.86
C SER A 246 0.26 1.70 15.22
N ARG A 247 0.10 2.15 13.97
CA ARG A 247 -1.17 2.13 13.25
C ARG A 247 -1.07 1.27 11.99
N ASP A 248 -2.18 0.64 11.62
CA ASP A 248 -2.27 0.01 10.30
C ASP A 248 -2.24 1.06 9.18
N LEU A 249 -1.78 0.64 8.02
CA LEU A 249 -1.53 1.54 6.90
C LEU A 249 -2.78 2.28 6.42
N LEU A 250 -3.96 1.66 6.37
CA LEU A 250 -5.17 2.34 5.88
C LEU A 250 -5.67 3.39 6.87
N THR A 251 -5.57 3.12 8.17
CA THR A 251 -5.79 4.12 9.22
C THR A 251 -4.80 5.28 9.08
N LEU A 252 -3.52 4.98 8.91
CA LEU A 252 -2.49 6.00 8.69
C LEU A 252 -2.80 6.85 7.45
N MET A 253 -3.18 6.23 6.33
CA MET A 253 -3.56 6.94 5.11
C MET A 253 -4.81 7.81 5.28
N THR A 254 -5.74 7.43 6.17
CA THR A 254 -6.88 8.29 6.55
C THR A 254 -6.40 9.58 7.22
N PHE A 255 -5.36 9.51 8.07
CA PHE A 255 -4.79 10.69 8.68
C PHE A 255 -3.95 11.53 7.72
N VAL A 256 -3.27 10.90 6.76
CA VAL A 256 -2.64 11.63 5.62
C VAL A 256 -3.70 12.43 4.86
N ASN A 257 -4.85 11.81 4.52
CA ASN A 257 -5.96 12.50 3.87
C ASN A 257 -6.46 13.69 4.69
N ARG A 258 -6.69 13.48 6.00
CA ARG A 258 -7.13 14.53 6.92
C ARG A 258 -6.15 15.70 6.97
N ARG A 259 -4.85 15.40 7.10
CA ARG A 259 -3.79 16.41 7.14
C ARG A 259 -3.76 17.23 5.86
N VAL A 260 -3.75 16.57 4.68
CA VAL A 260 -3.77 17.28 3.40
C VAL A 260 -5.03 18.13 3.23
N ALA A 261 -6.19 17.62 3.61
CA ALA A 261 -7.45 18.34 3.46
C ALA A 261 -7.59 19.54 4.40
N ILE A 262 -7.08 19.45 5.64
CA ILE A 262 -7.31 20.47 6.67
C ILE A 262 -6.14 21.45 6.72
N GLU A 263 -4.90 20.98 6.81
CA GLU A 263 -3.74 21.80 7.13
C GLU A 263 -3.17 22.55 5.91
N TYR A 264 -3.42 22.05 4.69
CA TYR A 264 -2.87 22.65 3.48
C TYR A 264 -3.90 23.46 2.70
N GLN A 265 -3.44 24.61 2.20
CA GLN A 265 -4.19 25.47 1.30
C GLN A 265 -3.21 26.23 0.41
N SER A 266 -3.54 26.38 -0.90
CA SER A 266 -2.68 27.11 -1.81
C SER A 266 -2.67 28.60 -1.53
N TYR A 267 -1.47 29.20 -1.57
CA TYR A 267 -1.27 30.62 -1.40
C TYR A 267 -0.65 31.24 -2.65
N VAL A 268 -1.47 31.83 -3.50
CA VAL A 268 -1.09 32.48 -4.77
C VAL A 268 -1.93 33.75 -4.92
N PRO A 269 -1.68 34.78 -4.08
CA PRO A 269 -2.56 35.96 -4.00
C PRO A 269 -2.66 36.74 -5.32
N GLU A 270 -1.62 36.69 -6.17
CA GLU A 270 -1.59 37.34 -7.48
C GLU A 270 -2.44 36.59 -8.54
N ASN A 271 -2.92 35.39 -8.24
CA ASN A 271 -3.71 34.60 -9.17
C ASN A 271 -4.89 33.93 -8.46
N GLU A 272 -6.05 34.60 -8.50
CA GLU A 272 -7.29 34.14 -7.85
C GLU A 272 -7.70 32.71 -8.29
N LYS A 273 -7.40 32.34 -9.54
CA LYS A 273 -7.70 30.98 -10.03
C LYS A 273 -6.99 29.91 -9.19
N PHE A 274 -5.76 30.17 -8.76
CA PHE A 274 -4.93 29.23 -8.02
C PHE A 274 -4.84 29.50 -6.51
N HIS A 275 -5.37 30.66 -6.05
CA HIS A 275 -5.37 31.03 -4.64
C HIS A 275 -6.45 30.28 -3.85
N ALA A 276 -6.17 29.99 -2.57
CA ALA A 276 -7.09 29.36 -1.61
C ALA A 276 -7.72 28.05 -2.11
N LYS A 277 -6.95 27.20 -2.79
CA LYS A 277 -7.42 25.88 -3.25
C LYS A 277 -7.01 24.79 -2.27
N LYS A 278 -7.76 23.70 -2.28
CA LYS A 278 -7.62 22.52 -1.42
C LYS A 278 -7.18 21.30 -2.25
N GLN A 279 -6.83 20.25 -1.56
CA GLN A 279 -6.47 18.96 -2.16
C GLN A 279 -6.95 17.83 -1.24
N ILE A 280 -7.39 16.74 -1.82
CA ILE A 280 -7.67 15.50 -1.11
C ILE A 280 -7.01 14.33 -1.83
N PRO A 281 -6.13 13.56 -1.17
CA PRO A 281 -5.61 12.33 -1.73
C PRO A 281 -6.71 11.29 -1.92
N SER A 282 -6.48 10.31 -2.80
CA SER A 282 -7.41 9.18 -2.99
C SER A 282 -6.68 7.85 -2.91
N ILE A 283 -7.35 6.84 -2.33
CA ILE A 283 -6.75 5.53 -2.08
C ILE A 283 -7.62 4.46 -2.73
N VAL A 284 -7.00 3.62 -3.55
CA VAL A 284 -7.58 2.40 -4.10
C VAL A 284 -6.92 1.23 -3.39
N SER A 285 -7.68 0.47 -2.61
CA SER A 285 -7.16 -0.64 -1.82
C SER A 285 -7.79 -1.96 -2.24
N MET A 286 -6.94 -2.90 -2.59
CA MET A 286 -7.25 -4.32 -2.79
C MET A 286 -6.49 -5.16 -1.75
N LEU A 287 -6.10 -4.54 -0.63
CA LEU A 287 -5.50 -5.23 0.51
C LEU A 287 -6.54 -6.17 1.14
N THR A 288 -6.11 -7.36 1.49
CA THR A 288 -6.97 -8.39 2.09
C THR A 288 -6.74 -8.54 3.60
N ARG A 289 -5.78 -7.81 4.16
CA ARG A 289 -5.40 -7.81 5.58
C ARG A 289 -4.87 -6.44 6.00
N LEU A 290 -4.73 -6.23 7.31
CA LEU A 290 -4.12 -5.04 7.88
C LEU A 290 -2.60 -5.07 7.67
N VAL A 291 -2.01 -3.91 7.36
CA VAL A 291 -0.56 -3.74 7.15
C VAL A 291 0.02 -2.94 8.32
N TYR A 292 0.85 -3.56 9.11
CA TYR A 292 1.64 -2.90 10.15
C TYR A 292 3.13 -2.97 9.82
N PHE A 293 3.92 -2.01 10.32
CA PHE A 293 5.38 -2.02 10.16
C PHE A 293 6.07 -2.14 11.53
N PRO A 294 6.02 -3.32 12.20
CA PRO A 294 6.68 -3.53 13.50
C PRO A 294 8.21 -3.40 13.34
N ASP A 295 8.92 -3.16 14.45
CA ASP A 295 10.38 -3.11 14.44
C ASP A 295 11.01 -4.44 14.00
N LYS A 296 12.11 -4.36 13.25
CA LYS A 296 12.86 -5.53 12.76
C LYS A 296 13.92 -6.05 13.75
N HIS A 297 14.21 -5.30 14.82
CA HIS A 297 15.31 -5.61 15.71
C HIS A 297 14.96 -6.51 16.90
N THR A 298 13.68 -6.89 17.07
CA THR A 298 13.23 -7.66 18.23
C THR A 298 13.48 -9.17 18.12
N SER A 299 13.71 -9.71 16.92
CA SER A 299 13.88 -11.16 16.74
C SER A 299 15.21 -11.73 17.25
N ALA A 300 16.27 -10.92 17.36
CA ALA A 300 17.58 -11.40 17.83
C ALA A 300 17.70 -11.50 19.37
N LEU A 301 16.81 -10.84 20.11
CA LEU A 301 16.81 -10.89 21.59
C LEU A 301 15.84 -11.94 22.14
N ASP A 302 14.78 -12.27 21.40
CA ASP A 302 13.80 -13.28 21.80
C ASP A 302 14.40 -14.71 21.71
N ASP A 303 15.24 -14.98 20.69
CA ASP A 303 15.93 -16.26 20.53
C ASP A 303 16.97 -16.53 21.65
N ILE A 304 17.54 -15.49 22.25
CA ILE A 304 18.49 -15.60 23.38
C ILE A 304 17.73 -15.87 24.67
N ASN A 305 16.54 -15.32 24.82
CA ASN A 305 15.76 -15.43 26.06
C ASN A 305 14.99 -16.76 26.16
N ASP A 306 14.58 -17.34 25.02
CA ASP A 306 13.92 -18.64 24.99
C ASP A 306 14.92 -19.78 25.24
N GLY A 307 16.13 -19.69 24.67
CA GLY A 307 17.23 -20.63 24.93
C GLY A 307 17.74 -20.65 26.39
N SER A 308 17.56 -19.57 27.14
CA SER A 308 17.91 -19.52 28.58
C SER A 308 16.85 -20.15 29.47
N LYS A 309 15.56 -20.02 29.16
CA LYS A 309 14.46 -20.65 29.88
C LYS A 309 14.44 -22.18 29.72
N GLU A 310 14.79 -22.68 28.54
CA GLU A 310 14.89 -24.11 28.28
C GLU A 310 16.08 -24.78 29.02
N LYS A 311 17.17 -24.02 29.25
CA LYS A 311 18.31 -24.49 30.02
C LYS A 311 18.03 -24.54 31.56
N GLU A 312 17.30 -23.55 32.08
CA GLU A 312 16.92 -23.55 33.51
C GLU A 312 15.89 -24.63 33.86
N SER A 313 14.95 -24.97 32.96
CA SER A 313 14.01 -26.06 33.20
C SER A 313 14.69 -27.42 33.21
N LYS A 314 15.66 -27.68 32.34
CA LYS A 314 16.43 -28.95 32.28
C LYS A 314 17.43 -29.13 33.44
N VAL A 315 17.81 -28.06 34.13
CA VAL A 315 18.65 -28.13 35.31
C VAL A 315 17.82 -28.48 36.57
N ARG A 316 16.56 -28.04 36.63
CA ARG A 316 15.68 -28.36 37.77
C ARG A 316 15.16 -29.79 37.76
N GLU A 317 15.02 -30.44 36.61
CA GLU A 317 14.62 -31.87 36.54
C GLU A 317 15.75 -32.87 36.87
N LYS A 318 17.00 -32.42 37.01
CA LYS A 318 18.13 -33.27 37.35
C LYS A 318 18.53 -33.23 38.83
N VAL A 319 17.81 -32.48 39.65
CA VAL A 319 18.12 -32.29 41.10
C VAL A 319 16.97 -32.81 41.99
N THR A 320 15.97 -33.45 41.40
CA THR A 320 14.98 -34.26 42.09
C THR A 320 15.14 -35.70 41.70
#